data_368fd48cb783e15cf9d08198ec113b7b
#
_entry.id   368fd48cb783e15cf9d08198ec113b7b
#
_cell.length_a   1.000
_cell.length_b   1.000
_cell.length_c   1.000
_cell.angle_alpha   90.00
_cell.angle_beta   90.00
_cell.angle_gamma   90.00
#
_symmetry.space_group_name_H-M   'P 1'
#
loop_
_entity.id
_entity.type
_entity.pdbx_description
1 polymer ?
#
loop_
_entity_poly.entity_id
_entity_poly.type
_entity_poly.pdbx_seq_one_letter_code
_entity_poly.pdbx_strand_id
1 'polypeptide(L)'
;SAVRVAAFSLYIALLEQSNPSDLPKLIKAGKLLPHLYGETLLPGSDFFTVEDAPQFDVIIGNPPWNGRTGQLTTAQNWTASKGYLAPAKDIAWGFVWKALEGIKPTGLVAFLLPAMGILHNTESQAARRMLLQRTRIRRIINAPDLCFQLFDGAQRPTALVLYGPQKQGQAPYRFEYWVPKADLNLRLKRLVTLSRADRLTFRSDLVSQDSTVFKRRLWTRAPDERLLQYLHTIPPISSLVQDFKAFKHSKVEFNRDEHWVIGQGFIPAQESRLNEPGYQTTIAEIVTQMPYLDASQFQAVAIPRVNGSPWPTSVVYRAGFYAGFFGPHILIPQGVERTVGRVRAAFSEQGVVFRSSLQSITVPPSQERKAKVLTAVLNSSLAAWFYFHDTSYLGADRAKVPQGELLKLPFDEPENMPDPAKALDAEKKLVALIDSELMSVKKLLASQHDVLSAIDRLVFQYYGLDEGDVAIVEDTVHHVVPAMQPRRNAGLQSIWAPANSSQRADYAAMLCKALSLHFRMPVKASLAARSTDVAVLKLTIGDHVASYTED
;
A
#
# COMPACT_ATOMS: atom_id res chain seq x y z
N SER A 1 30.89 10.48 20.93
CA SER A 1 29.46 10.85 20.83
C SER A 1 29.14 11.25 19.39
N ALA A 2 27.87 11.17 19.00
CA ALA A 2 27.39 11.52 17.66
C ALA A 2 27.83 12.92 17.20
N VAL A 3 27.83 13.88 18.11
CA VAL A 3 28.24 15.27 17.84
C VAL A 3 29.71 15.37 17.41
N ARG A 4 30.62 14.59 18.01
CA ARG A 4 32.02 14.54 17.61
C ARG A 4 32.21 13.93 16.22
N VAL A 5 31.46 12.88 15.91
CA VAL A 5 31.46 12.28 14.57
C VAL A 5 30.93 13.27 13.53
N ALA A 6 29.87 14.00 13.84
CA ALA A 6 29.33 15.05 12.98
C ALA A 6 30.37 16.17 12.74
N ALA A 7 31.06 16.66 13.79
CA ALA A 7 32.10 17.65 13.65
C ALA A 7 33.22 17.15 12.73
N PHE A 8 33.70 15.92 12.95
CA PHE A 8 34.74 15.31 12.12
C PHE A 8 34.31 15.20 10.66
N SER A 9 33.08 14.73 10.40
CA SER A 9 32.54 14.61 9.03
C SER A 9 32.44 15.97 8.33
N LEU A 10 32.03 17.03 9.04
CA LEU A 10 31.98 18.38 8.50
C LEU A 10 33.40 18.94 8.20
N TYR A 11 34.37 18.64 9.05
CA TYR A 11 35.77 19.02 8.77
C TYR A 11 36.31 18.31 7.55
N ILE A 12 36.05 17.01 7.38
CA ILE A 12 36.47 16.29 6.17
C ILE A 12 35.82 16.91 4.93
N ALA A 13 34.50 17.15 4.96
CA ALA A 13 33.82 17.78 3.85
C ALA A 13 34.34 19.17 3.50
N LEU A 14 34.70 19.97 4.52
CA LEU A 14 35.35 21.29 4.31
C LEU A 14 36.68 21.15 3.63
N LEU A 15 37.51 20.21 4.08
CA LEU A 15 38.83 19.95 3.49
C LEU A 15 38.73 19.45 2.05
N GLU A 16 37.80 18.57 1.75
CA GLU A 16 37.53 18.06 0.38
C GLU A 16 37.13 19.17 -0.60
N GLN A 17 36.45 20.20 -0.12
CA GLN A 17 36.00 21.34 -0.93
C GLN A 17 37.06 22.47 -0.97
N SER A 18 38.12 22.39 -0.18
CA SER A 18 39.15 23.41 -0.12
C SER A 18 40.20 23.18 -1.20
N ASN A 19 40.65 24.28 -1.85
CA ASN A 19 41.74 24.18 -2.79
C ASN A 19 43.07 23.85 -2.05
N PRO A 20 43.81 22.80 -2.42
CA PRO A 20 45.03 22.40 -1.77
C PRO A 20 46.06 23.53 -1.64
N SER A 21 46.13 24.47 -2.60
CA SER A 21 47.04 25.62 -2.57
C SER A 21 46.69 26.65 -1.48
N ASP A 22 45.45 26.68 -1.01
CA ASP A 22 45.02 27.63 0.01
C ASP A 22 45.09 27.06 1.44
N LEU A 23 45.19 25.73 1.59
CA LEU A 23 45.25 25.06 2.89
C LEU A 23 46.39 25.62 3.79
N PRO A 24 47.63 25.81 3.31
CA PRO A 24 48.72 26.38 4.14
C PRO A 24 48.41 27.80 4.63
N LYS A 25 47.73 28.62 3.81
CA LYS A 25 47.34 29.99 4.16
C LYS A 25 46.25 29.98 5.23
N LEU A 26 45.24 29.11 5.08
CA LEU A 26 44.15 28.96 6.04
C LEU A 26 44.63 28.41 7.39
N ILE A 27 45.57 27.46 7.40
CA ILE A 27 46.20 26.93 8.61
C ILE A 27 46.95 28.07 9.34
N LYS A 28 47.74 28.83 8.59
CA LYS A 28 48.57 29.93 9.13
C LYS A 28 47.68 31.05 9.70
N ALA A 29 46.52 31.27 9.13
CA ALA A 29 45.52 32.24 9.58
C ALA A 29 44.65 31.73 10.74
N GLY A 30 44.77 30.49 11.17
CA GLY A 30 43.92 29.86 12.19
C GLY A 30 42.44 29.70 11.75
N LYS A 31 42.17 29.75 10.44
CA LYS A 31 40.81 29.75 9.87
C LYS A 31 40.46 28.46 9.15
N LEU A 32 41.33 27.46 9.16
CA LEU A 32 41.10 26.23 8.41
C LEU A 32 39.93 25.41 8.98
N LEU A 33 39.89 25.28 10.29
CA LEU A 33 38.85 24.50 10.98
C LEU A 33 38.14 25.40 11.98
N PRO A 34 36.92 25.87 11.66
CA PRO A 34 36.12 26.64 12.60
C PRO A 34 35.75 25.79 13.83
N HIS A 35 35.57 26.42 14.98
CA HIS A 35 35.20 25.75 16.20
C HIS A 35 33.71 25.36 16.12
N LEU A 36 33.45 24.08 15.77
CA LEU A 36 32.06 23.60 15.58
C LEU A 36 31.43 23.10 16.88
N TYR A 37 32.21 22.49 17.77
CA TYR A 37 31.71 21.84 18.97
C TYR A 37 31.34 22.85 20.06
N GLY A 38 30.07 22.85 20.49
CA GLY A 38 29.58 23.76 21.52
C GLY A 38 29.07 25.11 20.98
N GLU A 39 29.48 25.51 19.78
CA GLU A 39 28.98 26.74 19.12
C GLU A 39 27.99 26.44 18.01
N THR A 40 28.40 25.65 17.04
CA THR A 40 27.55 25.23 15.90
C THR A 40 26.86 23.91 16.16
N LEU A 41 27.59 22.96 16.75
CA LEU A 41 27.05 21.65 17.15
C LEU A 41 26.84 21.64 18.66
N LEU A 42 25.59 21.67 19.08
CA LEU A 42 25.20 21.80 20.48
C LEU A 42 25.06 20.43 21.15
N PRO A 43 26.06 19.98 21.94
CA PRO A 43 25.99 18.71 22.64
C PRO A 43 25.00 18.76 23.80
N GLY A 44 24.14 17.74 23.91
CA GLY A 44 23.18 17.63 25.03
C GLY A 44 21.94 18.53 24.95
N SER A 45 21.79 19.28 23.87
CA SER A 45 20.60 20.11 23.65
C SER A 45 19.48 19.31 22.96
N ASP A 46 18.24 19.52 23.37
CA ASP A 46 17.06 19.00 22.70
C ASP A 46 16.50 20.09 21.77
N PHE A 47 16.29 19.77 20.51
CA PHE A 47 15.79 20.72 19.50
C PHE A 47 14.48 21.40 19.92
N PHE A 48 13.64 20.71 20.70
CA PHE A 48 12.35 21.23 21.14
C PHE A 48 12.43 22.16 22.36
N THR A 49 13.54 22.16 23.08
CA THR A 49 13.76 23.07 24.23
C THR A 49 14.52 24.34 23.84
N VAL A 50 15.06 24.40 22.61
CA VAL A 50 15.72 25.61 22.11
C VAL A 50 14.65 26.66 21.82
N GLU A 51 14.63 27.72 22.61
CA GLU A 51 13.93 28.96 22.37
C GLU A 51 14.86 29.91 21.59
N ASP A 52 14.35 30.86 20.86
CA ASP A 52 15.13 31.86 20.12
C ASP A 52 16.17 31.26 19.13
N ALA A 53 15.78 30.19 18.43
CA ALA A 53 16.63 29.62 17.38
C ALA A 53 16.92 30.68 16.29
N PRO A 54 18.18 30.80 15.82
CA PRO A 54 18.52 31.70 14.73
C PRO A 54 17.71 31.34 13.50
N GLN A 55 17.34 32.36 12.70
CA GLN A 55 16.60 32.18 11.47
C GLN A 55 17.54 31.68 10.34
N PHE A 56 17.27 30.46 9.87
CA PHE A 56 18.08 29.81 8.85
C PHE A 56 17.51 30.03 7.44
N ASP A 57 18.38 30.08 6.44
CA ASP A 57 18.00 30.07 5.02
C ASP A 57 17.58 28.66 4.58
N VAL A 58 18.22 27.63 5.13
CA VAL A 58 17.97 26.23 4.80
C VAL A 58 18.02 25.37 6.07
N ILE A 59 17.04 24.50 6.25
CA ILE A 59 17.03 23.46 7.29
C ILE A 59 16.94 22.11 6.59
N ILE A 60 17.91 21.22 6.86
CA ILE A 60 17.96 19.87 6.29
C ILE A 60 17.98 18.86 7.42
N GLY A 61 17.26 17.75 7.28
CA GLY A 61 17.28 16.72 8.30
C GLY A 61 16.60 15.41 7.91
N ASN A 62 16.95 14.39 8.68
CA ASN A 62 16.26 13.12 8.74
C ASN A 62 15.77 12.93 10.18
N PRO A 63 14.62 13.50 10.55
CA PRO A 63 14.07 13.39 11.90
C PRO A 63 13.82 11.93 12.29
N PRO A 64 13.90 11.58 13.58
CA PRO A 64 13.59 10.23 14.03
C PRO A 64 12.13 9.86 13.76
N TRP A 65 11.88 8.59 13.36
CA TRP A 65 10.57 8.07 12.96
C TRP A 65 10.01 7.12 14.03
N ASN A 66 9.62 7.65 15.18
CA ASN A 66 9.08 6.87 16.29
C ASN A 66 7.77 7.47 16.79
N GLY A 67 6.72 6.66 16.87
CA GLY A 67 5.39 7.15 17.21
C GLY A 67 4.87 6.73 18.60
N ARG A 68 5.11 5.52 19.06
CA ARG A 68 4.49 5.00 20.28
C ARG A 68 5.52 4.63 21.33
N THR A 69 5.81 5.55 22.22
CA THR A 69 6.52 5.28 23.48
C THR A 69 5.54 5.39 24.65
N GLY A 70 5.77 4.65 25.73
CA GLY A 70 4.90 4.68 26.91
C GLY A 70 4.82 6.06 27.58
N GLN A 71 5.90 6.85 27.51
CA GLN A 71 5.96 8.24 27.97
C GLN A 71 6.00 9.19 26.77
N LEU A 72 5.40 10.38 26.95
CA LEU A 72 5.46 11.42 25.93
C LEU A 72 6.88 12.01 25.87
N THR A 73 7.41 12.13 24.66
CA THR A 73 8.69 12.79 24.41
C THR A 73 8.55 14.32 24.47
N THR A 74 9.68 15.03 24.58
CA THR A 74 9.74 16.50 24.50
C THR A 74 9.06 17.01 23.22
N ALA A 75 9.33 16.33 22.09
CA ALA A 75 8.72 16.64 20.79
C ALA A 75 7.18 16.54 20.82
N GLN A 76 6.64 15.49 21.43
CA GLN A 76 5.19 15.28 21.52
C GLN A 76 4.52 16.31 22.42
N ASN A 77 5.14 16.62 23.57
CA ASN A 77 4.66 17.65 24.49
C ASN A 77 4.66 19.04 23.83
N TRP A 78 5.77 19.39 23.17
CA TRP A 78 5.88 20.65 22.45
C TRP A 78 4.82 20.76 21.34
N THR A 79 4.65 19.69 20.52
CA THR A 79 3.67 19.67 19.43
C THR A 79 2.26 19.90 19.97
N ALA A 80 1.90 19.23 21.06
CA ALA A 80 0.60 19.39 21.72
C ALA A 80 0.40 20.79 22.30
N SER A 81 1.41 21.36 22.97
CA SER A 81 1.34 22.70 23.57
C SER A 81 1.13 23.80 22.53
N LYS A 82 1.62 23.62 21.32
CA LYS A 82 1.45 24.55 20.19
C LYS A 82 0.18 24.31 19.37
N GLY A 83 -0.63 23.31 19.72
CA GLY A 83 -1.86 22.95 19.00
C GLY A 83 -1.62 22.35 17.61
N TYR A 84 -0.44 21.79 17.36
CA TYR A 84 -0.15 21.10 16.12
C TYR A 84 -0.60 19.65 16.14
N LEU A 85 -0.95 19.10 14.97
CA LEU A 85 -1.38 17.73 14.84
C LEU A 85 -0.20 16.79 14.57
N ALA A 86 -0.07 15.74 15.38
CA ALA A 86 0.91 14.66 15.20
C ALA A 86 0.20 13.29 15.29
N PRO A 87 -0.38 12.80 14.17
CA PRO A 87 -1.06 11.51 14.14
C PRO A 87 -0.17 10.37 14.63
N ALA A 88 -0.78 9.38 15.31
CA ALA A 88 -0.08 8.25 15.92
C ALA A 88 1.05 8.64 16.89
N LYS A 89 1.07 9.89 17.36
CA LYS A 89 2.15 10.48 18.18
C LYS A 89 3.53 10.39 17.50
N ASP A 90 3.57 10.38 16.16
CA ASP A 90 4.82 10.31 15.41
C ASP A 90 5.60 11.62 15.57
N ILE A 91 6.79 11.51 16.15
CA ILE A 91 7.65 12.65 16.46
C ILE A 91 8.16 13.37 15.22
N ALA A 92 8.19 12.71 14.06
CA ALA A 92 8.58 13.34 12.79
C ALA A 92 7.69 14.56 12.47
N TRP A 93 6.40 14.52 12.83
CA TRP A 93 5.49 15.66 12.69
C TRP A 93 5.92 16.86 13.56
N GLY A 94 6.40 16.59 14.79
CA GLY A 94 6.93 17.64 15.66
C GLY A 94 8.08 18.40 15.00
N PHE A 95 9.01 17.68 14.37
CA PHE A 95 10.12 18.31 13.64
C PHE A 95 9.63 19.14 12.44
N VAL A 96 8.62 18.66 11.72
CA VAL A 96 8.02 19.41 10.60
C VAL A 96 7.50 20.77 11.09
N TRP A 97 6.82 20.80 12.22
CA TRP A 97 6.28 22.03 12.79
C TRP A 97 7.35 22.93 13.43
N LYS A 98 8.28 22.34 14.18
CA LYS A 98 9.35 23.10 14.86
C LYS A 98 10.28 23.81 13.88
N ALA A 99 10.55 23.19 12.72
CA ALA A 99 11.38 23.80 11.68
C ALA A 99 10.78 25.13 11.15
N LEU A 100 9.45 25.33 11.22
CA LEU A 100 8.82 26.58 10.81
C LEU A 100 9.14 27.77 11.74
N GLU A 101 9.53 27.51 12.99
CA GLU A 101 9.95 28.57 13.93
C GLU A 101 11.36 29.08 13.63
N GLY A 102 12.25 28.19 13.11
CA GLY A 102 13.64 28.51 12.85
C GLY A 102 13.99 28.85 11.39
N ILE A 103 13.02 28.84 10.48
CA ILE A 103 13.27 29.11 9.06
C ILE A 103 12.88 30.55 8.71
N LYS A 104 13.70 31.23 7.90
CA LYS A 104 13.39 32.55 7.35
C LYS A 104 12.14 32.52 6.47
N PRO A 105 11.41 33.64 6.29
CA PRO A 105 10.23 33.71 5.44
C PRO A 105 10.43 33.24 3.99
N THR A 106 11.66 33.37 3.46
CA THR A 106 12.06 32.91 2.12
C THR A 106 12.83 31.59 2.14
N GLY A 107 13.08 31.03 3.33
CA GLY A 107 13.90 29.84 3.54
C GLY A 107 13.24 28.54 3.08
N LEU A 108 14.03 27.47 3.07
CA LEU A 108 13.64 26.15 2.60
C LEU A 108 13.95 25.09 3.65
N VAL A 109 12.96 24.29 4.01
CA VAL A 109 13.12 23.07 4.79
C VAL A 109 13.12 21.86 3.87
N ALA A 110 14.06 20.94 4.06
CA ALA A 110 14.15 19.68 3.31
C ALA A 110 14.27 18.51 4.30
N PHE A 111 13.18 17.80 4.54
CA PHE A 111 13.15 16.67 5.47
C PHE A 111 12.86 15.35 4.78
N LEU A 112 13.64 14.34 5.19
CA LEU A 112 13.37 12.94 4.87
C LEU A 112 12.42 12.37 5.92
N LEU A 113 11.22 12.00 5.52
CA LEU A 113 10.09 11.69 6.42
C LEU A 113 9.50 10.31 6.11
N PRO A 114 8.81 9.66 7.09
CA PRO A 114 8.10 8.41 6.84
C PRO A 114 6.89 8.65 5.93
N ALA A 115 6.95 8.14 4.69
CA ALA A 115 5.91 8.36 3.68
C ALA A 115 4.51 7.91 4.15
N MET A 116 4.43 6.80 4.89
CA MET A 116 3.15 6.33 5.42
C MET A 116 2.52 7.34 6.38
N GLY A 117 3.28 7.83 7.36
CA GLY A 117 2.79 8.81 8.35
C GLY A 117 2.43 10.15 7.73
N ILE A 118 3.22 10.62 6.77
CA ILE A 118 3.06 11.95 6.18
C ILE A 118 2.07 11.94 5.01
N LEU A 119 2.11 10.95 4.10
CA LEU A 119 1.39 11.01 2.83
C LEU A 119 0.22 10.03 2.72
N HIS A 120 0.32 8.82 3.27
CA HIS A 120 -0.60 7.73 2.91
C HIS A 120 -1.62 7.38 3.99
N ASN A 121 -1.26 7.43 5.27
CA ASN A 121 -2.16 7.03 6.35
C ASN A 121 -3.42 7.90 6.38
N THR A 122 -4.60 7.27 6.43
CA THR A 122 -5.89 7.96 6.53
C THR A 122 -6.04 8.75 7.82
N GLU A 123 -5.48 8.27 8.93
CA GLU A 123 -5.49 8.98 10.22
C GLU A 123 -4.72 10.32 10.16
N SER A 124 -3.83 10.50 9.19
CA SER A 124 -3.03 11.72 9.02
C SER A 124 -3.68 12.78 8.13
N GLN A 125 -4.91 12.58 7.65
CA GLN A 125 -5.57 13.50 6.73
C GLN A 125 -5.68 14.92 7.29
N ALA A 126 -6.09 15.08 8.55
CA ALA A 126 -6.20 16.38 9.20
C ALA A 126 -4.83 17.09 9.33
N ALA A 127 -3.78 16.34 9.69
CA ALA A 127 -2.42 16.88 9.77
C ALA A 127 -1.86 17.28 8.39
N ARG A 128 -2.13 16.48 7.35
CA ARG A 128 -1.78 16.87 5.97
C ARG A 128 -2.49 18.13 5.51
N ARG A 129 -3.77 18.28 5.83
CA ARG A 129 -4.51 19.52 5.54
C ARG A 129 -3.87 20.71 6.25
N MET A 130 -3.53 20.58 7.52
CA MET A 130 -2.82 21.63 8.28
C MET A 130 -1.45 21.95 7.64
N LEU A 131 -0.69 20.93 7.21
CA LEU A 131 0.59 21.10 6.52
C LEU A 131 0.43 21.94 5.25
N LEU A 132 -0.51 21.59 4.38
CA LEU A 132 -0.78 22.31 3.13
C LEU A 132 -1.26 23.77 3.35
N GLN A 133 -1.89 24.04 4.49
CA GLN A 133 -2.37 25.39 4.85
C GLN A 133 -1.27 26.26 5.48
N ARG A 134 -0.37 25.67 6.27
CA ARG A 134 0.66 26.40 7.02
C ARG A 134 2.01 26.47 6.31
N THR A 135 2.20 25.65 5.29
CA THR A 135 3.46 25.59 4.54
C THR A 135 3.23 25.76 3.05
N ARG A 136 4.20 26.34 2.38
CA ARG A 136 4.29 26.31 0.92
C ARG A 136 5.21 25.16 0.51
N ILE A 137 4.61 24.04 0.18
CA ILE A 137 5.36 22.90 -0.37
C ILE A 137 5.91 23.29 -1.74
N ARG A 138 7.18 23.02 -1.96
CA ARG A 138 7.86 23.17 -3.25
C ARG A 138 7.82 21.86 -4.02
N ARG A 139 8.21 20.79 -3.34
CA ARG A 139 8.31 19.45 -3.92
C ARG A 139 8.14 18.37 -2.87
N ILE A 140 7.52 17.28 -3.27
CA ILE A 140 7.51 16.02 -2.55
C ILE A 140 8.11 14.96 -3.47
N ILE A 141 9.12 14.23 -3.01
CA ILE A 141 9.65 13.05 -3.68
C ILE A 141 9.21 11.85 -2.85
N ASN A 142 8.22 11.10 -3.33
CA ASN A 142 7.67 9.94 -2.65
C ASN A 142 8.30 8.67 -3.20
N ALA A 143 9.11 7.99 -2.40
CA ALA A 143 9.99 6.92 -2.84
C ALA A 143 9.74 5.55 -2.17
N PRO A 144 8.48 5.08 -2.01
CA PRO A 144 8.21 3.79 -1.38
C PRO A 144 8.75 2.60 -2.19
N ASP A 145 8.82 2.71 -3.51
CA ASP A 145 9.40 1.66 -4.36
C ASP A 145 10.91 1.50 -4.18
N LEU A 146 11.56 2.51 -3.61
CA LEU A 146 12.99 2.50 -3.30
C LEU A 146 13.30 2.13 -1.84
N CYS A 147 12.32 1.71 -1.04
CA CYS A 147 12.48 1.52 0.41
C CYS A 147 13.59 0.53 0.78
N PHE A 148 13.86 -0.49 -0.05
CA PHE A 148 14.95 -1.44 0.16
C PHE A 148 16.28 -1.00 -0.45
N GLN A 149 16.33 0.16 -1.12
CA GLN A 149 17.50 0.68 -1.82
C GLN A 149 18.13 1.88 -1.11
N LEU A 150 17.32 2.67 -0.39
CA LEU A 150 17.77 3.92 0.21
C LEU A 150 18.59 3.72 1.49
N PHE A 151 18.27 2.70 2.30
CA PHE A 151 18.94 2.44 3.58
C PHE A 151 19.29 0.96 3.74
N ASP A 152 20.40 0.68 4.45
CA ASP A 152 20.84 -0.69 4.68
C ASP A 152 19.97 -1.44 5.68
N GLY A 153 19.52 -0.78 6.74
CA GLY A 153 18.77 -1.40 7.84
C GLY A 153 17.31 -1.01 7.94
N ALA A 154 16.87 0.07 7.30
CA ALA A 154 15.51 0.56 7.37
C ALA A 154 14.72 0.19 6.10
N GLN A 155 13.60 -0.50 6.27
CA GLN A 155 12.74 -0.97 5.18
C GLN A 155 11.39 -0.21 5.21
N ARG A 156 11.44 1.08 5.50
CA ARG A 156 10.23 1.90 5.58
C ARG A 156 10.11 2.82 4.37
N PRO A 157 8.89 2.98 3.83
CA PRO A 157 8.61 3.94 2.77
C PRO A 157 9.00 5.35 3.19
N THR A 158 9.70 6.04 2.32
CA THR A 158 10.33 7.33 2.59
C THR A 158 9.82 8.39 1.63
N ALA A 159 9.64 9.61 2.14
CA ALA A 159 9.36 10.79 1.34
C ALA A 159 10.34 11.92 1.69
N LEU A 160 10.90 12.58 0.68
CA LEU A 160 11.60 13.86 0.85
C LEU A 160 10.61 14.98 0.62
N VAL A 161 10.40 15.82 1.63
CA VAL A 161 9.47 16.96 1.56
C VAL A 161 10.24 18.27 1.64
N LEU A 162 10.10 19.09 0.59
CA LEU A 162 10.70 20.42 0.49
C LEU A 162 9.59 21.45 0.67
N TYR A 163 9.69 22.27 1.71
CA TYR A 163 8.67 23.26 2.04
C TYR A 163 9.27 24.51 2.71
N GLY A 164 8.52 25.57 2.73
CA GLY A 164 8.83 26.79 3.47
C GLY A 164 7.59 27.33 4.16
N PRO A 165 7.69 28.44 4.91
CA PRO A 165 6.54 29.05 5.55
C PRO A 165 5.55 29.59 4.51
N GLN A 166 4.27 29.53 4.84
CA GLN A 166 3.20 30.16 4.09
C GLN A 166 2.43 31.13 5.00
N LYS A 167 2.15 32.33 4.50
CA LYS A 167 1.28 33.28 5.19
C LYS A 167 -0.16 32.79 5.15
N GLN A 168 -0.91 32.94 6.24
CA GLN A 168 -2.33 32.62 6.26
C GLN A 168 -3.09 33.47 5.22
N GLY A 169 -4.07 32.84 4.55
CA GLY A 169 -4.90 33.50 3.54
C GLY A 169 -4.26 33.66 2.17
N GLN A 170 -3.07 33.08 1.92
CA GLN A 170 -2.51 33.06 0.58
C GLN A 170 -3.30 32.14 -0.37
N ALA A 171 -3.33 32.53 -1.65
CA ALA A 171 -3.97 31.75 -2.71
C ALA A 171 -3.40 30.32 -2.80
N PRO A 172 -4.21 29.36 -3.27
CA PRO A 172 -3.73 28.02 -3.59
C PRO A 172 -2.50 28.05 -4.49
N TYR A 173 -1.57 27.15 -4.25
CA TYR A 173 -0.32 27.08 -4.99
C TYR A 173 -0.16 25.72 -5.68
N ARG A 174 0.75 25.66 -6.65
CA ARG A 174 1.17 24.42 -7.29
C ARG A 174 2.50 23.97 -6.72
N PHE A 175 2.68 22.63 -6.61
CA PHE A 175 3.92 22.00 -6.19
C PHE A 175 4.18 20.72 -6.98
N GLU A 176 5.45 20.34 -7.04
CA GLU A 176 5.86 19.12 -7.75
C GLU A 176 5.73 17.91 -6.85
N TYR A 177 5.25 16.83 -7.44
CA TYR A 177 5.18 15.51 -6.80
C TYR A 177 5.86 14.48 -7.69
N TRP A 178 6.97 13.93 -7.22
CA TRP A 178 7.79 12.98 -7.94
C TRP A 178 7.71 11.61 -7.30
N VAL A 179 7.63 10.55 -8.12
CA VAL A 179 7.42 9.17 -7.69
C VAL A 179 8.43 8.24 -8.35
N PRO A 180 9.74 8.34 -8.00
CA PRO A 180 10.76 7.48 -8.59
C PRO A 180 10.44 6.01 -8.37
N LYS A 181 10.75 5.20 -9.39
CA LYS A 181 10.58 3.75 -9.36
C LYS A 181 11.95 3.07 -9.41
N ALA A 182 12.00 1.85 -8.86
CA ALA A 182 13.14 0.99 -9.00
C ALA A 182 13.18 0.41 -10.43
N ASP A 183 14.05 0.97 -11.24
CA ASP A 183 14.26 0.57 -12.63
C ASP A 183 15.63 -0.13 -12.82
N LEU A 184 15.91 -0.47 -14.06
CA LEU A 184 17.16 -1.12 -14.45
C LEU A 184 18.39 -0.23 -14.19
N ASN A 185 18.28 1.10 -14.39
CA ASN A 185 19.39 2.02 -14.13
C ASN A 185 19.76 2.06 -12.65
N LEU A 186 18.76 2.02 -11.76
CA LEU A 186 19.02 1.91 -10.32
C LEU A 186 19.76 0.61 -9.99
N ARG A 187 19.34 -0.50 -10.58
CA ARG A 187 19.94 -1.82 -10.31
C ARG A 187 21.37 -1.94 -10.85
N LEU A 188 21.60 -1.53 -12.09
CA LEU A 188 22.89 -1.67 -12.75
C LEU A 188 23.87 -0.55 -12.44
N LYS A 189 23.40 0.69 -12.40
CA LYS A 189 24.23 1.90 -12.33
C LYS A 189 24.12 2.65 -11.00
N ARG A 190 23.21 2.23 -10.10
CA ARG A 190 22.88 2.95 -8.85
C ARG A 190 22.38 4.38 -9.09
N LEU A 191 21.74 4.61 -10.23
CA LEU A 191 21.16 5.89 -10.61
C LEU A 191 19.65 5.84 -10.49
N VAL A 192 19.07 6.78 -9.74
CA VAL A 192 17.62 7.00 -9.70
C VAL A 192 17.23 7.80 -10.93
N THR A 193 16.39 7.23 -11.79
CA THR A 193 15.86 7.91 -12.96
C THR A 193 14.41 8.34 -12.73
N LEU A 194 14.01 9.42 -13.36
CA LEU A 194 12.66 9.96 -13.30
C LEU A 194 12.12 10.11 -14.71
N SER A 195 11.16 9.27 -15.05
CA SER A 195 10.42 9.41 -16.31
C SER A 195 9.52 10.65 -16.27
N ARG A 196 9.02 11.08 -17.43
CA ARG A 196 8.03 12.16 -17.52
C ARG A 196 6.74 11.80 -16.75
N ALA A 197 6.36 10.52 -16.77
CA ALA A 197 5.16 10.02 -16.09
C ALA A 197 5.29 10.01 -14.55
N ASP A 198 6.52 10.06 -14.03
CA ASP A 198 6.79 10.07 -12.58
C ASP A 198 6.93 11.49 -12.01
N ARG A 199 6.77 12.52 -12.84
CA ARG A 199 6.81 13.93 -12.45
C ARG A 199 5.44 14.55 -12.59
N LEU A 200 4.77 14.78 -11.49
CA LEU A 200 3.42 15.30 -11.43
C LEU A 200 3.42 16.71 -10.82
N THR A 201 2.39 17.49 -11.10
CA THR A 201 2.15 18.79 -10.48
C THR A 201 0.79 18.78 -9.81
N PHE A 202 0.74 19.08 -8.52
CA PHE A 202 -0.47 19.13 -7.73
C PHE A 202 -0.85 20.58 -7.37
N ARG A 203 -2.15 20.80 -7.13
CA ARG A 203 -2.68 22.02 -6.53
C ARG A 203 -2.98 21.76 -5.06
N SER A 204 -2.53 22.66 -4.18
CA SER A 204 -2.64 22.51 -2.73
C SER A 204 -4.08 22.41 -2.22
N ASP A 205 -5.01 23.15 -2.84
CA ASP A 205 -6.45 23.13 -2.49
C ASP A 205 -7.11 21.78 -2.82
N LEU A 206 -6.85 21.22 -4.00
CA LEU A 206 -7.38 19.92 -4.40
C LEU A 206 -6.84 18.79 -3.52
N VAL A 207 -5.53 18.80 -3.25
CA VAL A 207 -4.91 17.79 -2.38
C VAL A 207 -5.37 17.92 -0.92
N SER A 208 -5.72 19.13 -0.46
CA SER A 208 -6.25 19.30 0.89
C SER A 208 -7.67 18.74 1.05
N GLN A 209 -8.44 18.68 -0.04
CA GLN A 209 -9.77 18.05 -0.06
C GLN A 209 -9.66 16.53 -0.14
N ASP A 210 -8.83 16.01 -1.02
CA ASP A 210 -8.58 14.58 -1.19
C ASP A 210 -7.09 14.24 -1.15
N SER A 211 -6.59 13.92 0.03
CA SER A 211 -5.19 13.56 0.22
C SER A 211 -4.87 12.12 -0.16
N THR A 212 -5.85 11.30 -0.57
CA THR A 212 -5.61 9.94 -1.09
C THR A 212 -4.87 9.99 -2.43
N VAL A 213 -4.91 11.14 -3.10
CA VAL A 213 -4.20 11.39 -4.37
C VAL A 213 -2.70 11.08 -4.29
N PHE A 214 -2.04 11.27 -3.14
CA PHE A 214 -0.62 10.92 -2.98
C PHE A 214 -0.38 9.43 -3.17
N LYS A 215 -1.28 8.58 -2.68
CA LYS A 215 -1.17 7.13 -2.87
C LYS A 215 -1.62 6.72 -4.27
N ARG A 216 -2.76 7.22 -4.71
CA ARG A 216 -3.32 6.91 -6.02
C ARG A 216 -2.30 7.22 -7.12
N ARG A 217 -1.74 8.43 -7.15
CA ARG A 217 -0.78 8.87 -8.17
C ARG A 217 0.62 8.27 -8.02
N LEU A 218 0.85 7.42 -7.04
CA LEU A 218 2.10 6.66 -6.94
C LEU A 218 2.24 5.66 -8.10
N TRP A 219 1.15 4.96 -8.45
CA TRP A 219 1.14 3.92 -9.47
C TRP A 219 0.17 4.17 -10.62
N THR A 220 -0.97 4.83 -10.34
CA THR A 220 -2.07 5.02 -11.29
C THR A 220 -1.66 5.89 -12.46
N ARG A 221 -2.00 5.46 -13.67
CA ARG A 221 -1.88 6.18 -14.94
C ARG A 221 -3.27 6.54 -15.47
N ALA A 222 -3.35 7.23 -16.59
CA ALA A 222 -4.62 7.67 -17.15
C ALA A 222 -5.62 6.53 -17.48
N PRO A 223 -5.18 5.36 -17.98
CA PRO A 223 -6.08 4.21 -18.15
C PRO A 223 -6.65 3.70 -16.83
N ASP A 224 -5.79 3.52 -15.80
CA ASP A 224 -6.23 3.10 -14.47
C ASP A 224 -7.23 4.08 -13.86
N GLU A 225 -7.03 5.38 -14.05
CA GLU A 225 -7.94 6.41 -13.53
C GLU A 225 -9.35 6.26 -14.09
N ARG A 226 -9.50 5.91 -15.36
CA ARG A 226 -10.81 5.68 -16.00
C ARG A 226 -11.51 4.47 -15.40
N LEU A 227 -10.78 3.37 -15.23
CA LEU A 227 -11.33 2.16 -14.62
C LEU A 227 -11.69 2.40 -13.14
N LEU A 228 -10.86 3.14 -12.38
CA LEU A 228 -11.20 3.53 -11.01
C LEU A 228 -12.46 4.40 -10.96
N GLN A 229 -12.59 5.39 -11.86
CA GLN A 229 -13.78 6.24 -11.92
C GLN A 229 -15.04 5.42 -12.21
N TYR A 230 -14.97 4.45 -13.13
CA TYR A 230 -16.06 3.55 -13.38
C TYR A 230 -16.41 2.73 -12.12
N LEU A 231 -15.44 2.07 -11.51
CA LEU A 231 -15.66 1.24 -10.32
C LEU A 231 -16.23 2.06 -9.15
N HIS A 232 -15.81 3.31 -8.97
CA HIS A 232 -16.35 4.19 -7.93
C HIS A 232 -17.81 4.62 -8.16
N THR A 233 -18.41 4.33 -9.32
CA THR A 233 -19.86 4.51 -9.51
C THR A 233 -20.68 3.39 -8.86
N ILE A 234 -20.04 2.26 -8.56
CA ILE A 234 -20.66 1.09 -7.92
C ILE A 234 -20.54 1.25 -6.39
N PRO A 235 -21.60 0.99 -5.61
CA PRO A 235 -21.53 1.08 -4.15
C PRO A 235 -20.42 0.19 -3.57
N PRO A 236 -19.70 0.65 -2.55
CA PRO A 236 -18.68 -0.16 -1.91
C PRO A 236 -19.28 -1.21 -0.96
N ILE A 237 -18.52 -2.27 -0.63
CA ILE A 237 -18.95 -3.30 0.36
C ILE A 237 -19.41 -2.66 1.68
N SER A 238 -18.82 -1.51 2.05
CA SER A 238 -19.22 -0.78 3.27
C SER A 238 -20.70 -0.38 3.30
N SER A 239 -21.36 -0.28 2.17
CA SER A 239 -22.82 -0.01 2.12
C SER A 239 -23.67 -1.19 2.59
N LEU A 240 -23.14 -2.42 2.55
CA LEU A 240 -23.79 -3.64 3.01
C LEU A 240 -23.49 -3.96 4.47
N VAL A 241 -22.34 -3.52 4.96
CA VAL A 241 -21.83 -3.86 6.30
C VAL A 241 -22.23 -2.77 7.29
N GLN A 242 -22.92 -3.14 8.34
CA GLN A 242 -23.25 -2.20 9.41
C GLN A 242 -22.02 -1.75 10.20
N ASP A 243 -22.03 -0.49 10.68
CA ASP A 243 -20.92 0.05 11.45
C ASP A 243 -20.77 -0.71 12.78
N PHE A 244 -19.70 -1.48 12.85
CA PHE A 244 -19.31 -2.23 14.04
C PHE A 244 -19.19 -1.38 15.31
N LYS A 245 -18.82 -0.11 15.21
CA LYS A 245 -18.71 0.77 16.38
C LYS A 245 -20.04 1.00 17.06
N ALA A 246 -21.13 1.07 16.28
CA ALA A 246 -22.47 1.21 16.83
C ALA A 246 -22.87 -0.01 17.67
N PHE A 247 -22.47 -1.23 17.27
CA PHE A 247 -22.78 -2.46 18.02
C PHE A 247 -21.87 -2.68 19.23
N LYS A 248 -20.62 -2.23 19.21
CA LYS A 248 -19.68 -2.43 20.32
C LYS A 248 -20.11 -1.73 21.62
N HIS A 249 -20.89 -0.66 21.50
CA HIS A 249 -21.34 0.14 22.63
C HIS A 249 -22.84 0.02 22.88
N SER A 250 -23.60 -0.63 22.03
CA SER A 250 -25.03 -0.86 22.22
C SER A 250 -25.27 -2.19 22.94
N LYS A 251 -26.17 -2.20 23.94
CA LYS A 251 -26.71 -3.42 24.55
C LYS A 251 -27.75 -4.10 23.66
N VAL A 252 -27.92 -3.65 22.43
CA VAL A 252 -28.84 -4.23 21.46
C VAL A 252 -28.27 -5.55 21.00
N GLU A 253 -29.04 -6.61 21.16
CA GLU A 253 -28.67 -7.92 20.63
C GLU A 253 -28.49 -7.81 19.11
N PHE A 254 -27.31 -8.22 18.66
CA PHE A 254 -26.99 -8.22 17.25
C PHE A 254 -27.80 -9.34 16.56
N ASN A 255 -28.71 -8.95 15.68
CA ASN A 255 -29.43 -9.93 14.85
C ASN A 255 -28.59 -10.26 13.61
N ARG A 256 -27.85 -11.38 13.67
CA ARG A 256 -27.02 -11.88 12.56
C ARG A 256 -27.84 -12.26 11.31
N ASP A 257 -29.14 -12.48 11.47
CA ASP A 257 -30.02 -12.91 10.40
C ASP A 257 -30.49 -11.74 9.52
N GLU A 258 -30.19 -10.50 9.94
CA GLU A 258 -30.58 -9.28 9.21
C GLU A 258 -29.40 -8.49 8.66
N HIS A 259 -28.19 -8.66 9.21
CA HIS A 259 -27.09 -7.72 8.98
C HIS A 259 -25.79 -8.38 8.58
N TRP A 260 -25.10 -7.74 7.62
CA TRP A 260 -23.70 -8.01 7.32
C TRP A 260 -22.82 -7.34 8.35
N VAL A 261 -21.84 -8.07 8.89
CA VAL A 261 -20.88 -7.52 9.85
C VAL A 261 -19.47 -7.96 9.50
N ILE A 262 -18.51 -7.08 9.79
CA ILE A 262 -17.09 -7.41 9.67
C ILE A 262 -16.45 -7.44 11.04
N GLY A 263 -15.66 -8.48 11.32
CA GLY A 263 -15.00 -8.67 12.60
C GLY A 263 -13.59 -9.23 12.48
N GLN A 264 -12.78 -8.93 13.47
CA GLN A 264 -11.44 -9.49 13.60
C GLN A 264 -11.46 -10.63 14.63
N GLY A 265 -10.63 -11.65 14.41
CA GLY A 265 -10.47 -12.77 15.34
C GLY A 265 -9.88 -12.36 16.69
N PHE A 266 -9.86 -13.30 17.62
CA PHE A 266 -9.34 -13.07 18.98
C PHE A 266 -7.81 -12.96 19.00
N ILE A 267 -7.27 -12.36 20.07
CA ILE A 267 -5.83 -12.34 20.34
C ILE A 267 -5.58 -13.18 21.60
N PRO A 268 -4.80 -14.27 21.51
CA PRO A 268 -4.44 -15.08 22.66
C PRO A 268 -3.74 -14.26 23.74
N ALA A 269 -3.93 -14.64 25.00
CA ALA A 269 -3.09 -14.16 26.08
C ALA A 269 -1.66 -14.73 25.92
N GLN A 270 -0.66 -13.91 26.22
CA GLN A 270 0.74 -14.34 26.26
C GLN A 270 1.09 -14.72 27.69
N GLU A 271 1.37 -15.98 27.94
CA GLU A 271 1.69 -16.50 29.28
C GLU A 271 2.84 -15.74 29.94
N SER A 272 3.88 -15.39 29.17
CA SER A 272 5.02 -14.63 29.66
C SER A 272 4.68 -13.22 30.15
N ARG A 273 3.51 -12.68 29.76
CA ARG A 273 3.08 -11.32 30.06
C ARG A 273 1.96 -11.23 31.11
N LEU A 274 1.42 -12.36 31.57
CA LEU A 274 0.29 -12.37 32.51
C LEU A 274 0.58 -11.62 33.81
N ASN A 275 1.84 -11.59 34.24
CA ASN A 275 2.29 -10.90 35.44
C ASN A 275 2.86 -9.50 35.20
N GLU A 276 2.81 -8.99 33.95
CA GLU A 276 3.29 -7.64 33.64
C GLU A 276 2.29 -6.59 34.14
N PRO A 277 2.75 -5.53 34.83
CA PRO A 277 1.87 -4.42 35.22
C PRO A 277 1.16 -3.78 34.01
N GLY A 278 -0.18 -3.73 34.07
CA GLY A 278 -1.00 -3.15 32.98
C GLY A 278 -1.34 -4.11 31.84
N TYR A 279 -0.89 -5.36 31.84
CA TYR A 279 -1.36 -6.37 30.89
C TYR A 279 -2.70 -6.93 31.36
N GLN A 280 -3.76 -6.59 30.60
CA GLN A 280 -5.13 -7.02 30.94
C GLN A 280 -5.58 -8.13 30.00
N THR A 281 -6.24 -9.12 30.53
CA THR A 281 -6.89 -10.20 29.80
C THR A 281 -8.41 -10.12 29.96
N THR A 282 -9.12 -10.83 29.10
CA THR A 282 -10.59 -10.94 29.15
C THR A 282 -10.99 -12.40 28.95
N ILE A 283 -12.20 -12.75 29.36
CA ILE A 283 -12.77 -14.09 29.15
C ILE A 283 -13.61 -14.06 27.88
N ALA A 284 -13.40 -15.06 27.01
CA ALA A 284 -14.10 -15.27 25.77
C ALA A 284 -14.50 -16.75 25.65
N GLU A 285 -15.61 -17.14 26.26
CA GLU A 285 -16.09 -18.54 26.29
C GLU A 285 -16.26 -19.13 24.89
N ILE A 286 -16.67 -18.31 23.92
CA ILE A 286 -16.92 -18.76 22.54
C ILE A 286 -15.70 -19.43 21.89
N VAL A 287 -14.48 -19.05 22.26
CA VAL A 287 -13.28 -19.63 21.65
C VAL A 287 -13.02 -21.09 22.07
N THR A 288 -13.61 -21.50 23.19
CA THR A 288 -13.56 -22.89 23.70
C THR A 288 -14.77 -23.73 23.26
N GLN A 289 -15.75 -23.15 22.58
CA GLN A 289 -17.00 -23.80 22.21
C GLN A 289 -17.10 -24.15 20.71
N MET A 290 -16.27 -23.50 19.88
CA MET A 290 -16.32 -23.66 18.43
C MET A 290 -14.99 -24.22 17.89
N PRO A 291 -15.01 -24.90 16.73
CA PRO A 291 -13.80 -25.38 16.08
C PRO A 291 -12.82 -24.22 15.81
N TYR A 292 -11.55 -24.42 16.11
CA TYR A 292 -10.50 -23.44 15.83
C TYR A 292 -9.90 -23.66 14.45
N LEU A 293 -9.89 -22.59 13.65
CA LEU A 293 -9.20 -22.54 12.37
C LEU A 293 -7.83 -21.89 12.54
N ASP A 294 -6.77 -22.68 12.37
CA ASP A 294 -5.42 -22.14 12.30
C ASP A 294 -5.15 -21.48 10.94
N ALA A 295 -4.41 -20.39 10.95
CA ALA A 295 -4.09 -19.66 9.73
C ALA A 295 -3.28 -20.49 8.71
N SER A 296 -2.54 -21.52 9.18
CA SER A 296 -1.81 -22.45 8.30
C SER A 296 -2.73 -23.41 7.55
N GLN A 297 -3.95 -23.63 8.04
CA GLN A 297 -4.97 -24.46 7.42
C GLN A 297 -5.89 -23.67 6.47
N PHE A 298 -5.67 -22.35 6.38
CA PHE A 298 -6.48 -21.48 5.53
C PHE A 298 -6.29 -21.82 4.04
N GLN A 299 -7.38 -22.07 3.36
CA GLN A 299 -7.44 -22.29 1.92
C GLN A 299 -8.28 -21.18 1.28
N ALA A 300 -7.78 -20.60 0.19
CA ALA A 300 -8.56 -19.59 -0.56
C ALA A 300 -9.75 -20.23 -1.28
N VAL A 301 -10.75 -19.41 -1.58
CA VAL A 301 -12.00 -19.69 -2.30
C VAL A 301 -13.06 -20.37 -1.42
N ALA A 302 -12.76 -21.50 -0.79
CA ALA A 302 -13.70 -22.17 0.10
C ALA A 302 -12.96 -22.91 1.22
N ILE A 303 -13.56 -22.94 2.39
CA ILE A 303 -13.13 -23.80 3.50
C ILE A 303 -14.26 -24.79 3.76
N PRO A 304 -14.04 -26.06 3.41
CA PRO A 304 -14.91 -27.15 3.81
C PRO A 304 -14.99 -27.24 5.34
N ARG A 305 -15.68 -28.23 5.85
CA ARG A 305 -15.84 -28.41 7.29
C ARG A 305 -14.50 -28.50 8.03
N VAL A 306 -14.32 -27.63 9.02
CA VAL A 306 -13.18 -27.61 9.93
C VAL A 306 -13.43 -28.58 11.07
N ASN A 307 -12.59 -29.60 11.22
CA ASN A 307 -12.67 -30.59 12.31
C ASN A 307 -11.61 -30.31 13.40
N GLY A 308 -11.18 -29.04 13.55
CA GLY A 308 -10.21 -28.63 14.56
C GLY A 308 -10.78 -28.67 15.98
N SER A 309 -9.93 -29.00 16.96
CA SER A 309 -10.30 -28.87 18.38
C SER A 309 -10.52 -27.38 18.71
N PRO A 310 -11.45 -27.04 19.62
CA PRO A 310 -11.60 -25.69 20.11
C PRO A 310 -10.29 -25.14 20.71
N TRP A 311 -10.21 -23.82 20.86
CA TRP A 311 -9.07 -23.19 21.55
C TRP A 311 -9.03 -23.65 23.02
N PRO A 312 -7.85 -23.94 23.60
CA PRO A 312 -7.76 -24.65 24.90
C PRO A 312 -8.15 -23.82 26.13
N THR A 313 -8.24 -22.50 26.02
CA THR A 313 -8.56 -21.60 27.13
C THR A 313 -9.47 -20.46 26.73
N SER A 314 -10.40 -20.07 27.60
CA SER A 314 -11.23 -18.89 27.42
C SER A 314 -10.52 -17.58 27.78
N VAL A 315 -9.34 -17.65 28.42
CA VAL A 315 -8.56 -16.45 28.78
C VAL A 315 -7.78 -15.95 27.59
N VAL A 316 -8.10 -14.74 27.11
CA VAL A 316 -7.52 -14.13 25.93
C VAL A 316 -7.11 -12.67 26.22
N TYR A 317 -6.18 -12.13 25.44
CA TYR A 317 -5.84 -10.71 25.52
C TYR A 317 -6.95 -9.81 24.96
N ARG A 318 -7.58 -10.24 23.86
CA ARG A 318 -8.77 -9.61 23.27
C ARG A 318 -9.71 -10.67 22.72
N ALA A 319 -10.98 -10.56 23.03
CA ALA A 319 -12.01 -11.52 22.64
C ALA A 319 -12.27 -11.62 21.13
N GLY A 320 -11.87 -10.61 20.36
CA GLY A 320 -12.30 -10.50 18.95
C GLY A 320 -13.76 -10.03 18.86
N PHE A 321 -14.35 -10.27 17.69
CA PHE A 321 -15.75 -9.93 17.46
C PHE A 321 -16.59 -11.21 17.31
N TYR A 322 -17.44 -11.49 18.29
CA TYR A 322 -18.19 -12.75 18.41
C TYR A 322 -19.05 -13.06 17.18
N ALA A 323 -19.77 -12.06 16.64
CA ALA A 323 -20.58 -12.26 15.47
C ALA A 323 -19.78 -12.74 14.25
N GLY A 324 -18.49 -12.40 14.18
CA GLY A 324 -17.59 -12.84 13.12
C GLY A 324 -17.24 -14.32 13.15
N PHE A 325 -17.52 -15.03 14.24
CA PHE A 325 -17.23 -16.46 14.38
C PHE A 325 -18.37 -17.36 13.89
N PHE A 326 -19.55 -16.81 13.63
CA PHE A 326 -20.69 -17.57 13.14
C PHE A 326 -20.73 -17.62 11.60
N GLY A 327 -21.07 -18.78 11.07
CA GLY A 327 -21.36 -18.96 9.63
C GLY A 327 -22.81 -18.63 9.25
N PRO A 328 -23.13 -18.40 7.98
CA PRO A 328 -22.17 -18.33 6.86
C PRO A 328 -21.31 -17.07 6.92
N HIS A 329 -20.03 -17.19 6.57
CA HIS A 329 -19.11 -16.07 6.58
C HIS A 329 -17.98 -16.19 5.53
N ILE A 330 -17.42 -15.05 5.18
CA ILE A 330 -16.22 -14.93 4.34
C ILE A 330 -15.03 -14.69 5.26
N LEU A 331 -14.09 -15.60 5.27
CA LEU A 331 -12.85 -15.53 6.05
C LEU A 331 -11.74 -14.92 5.20
N ILE A 332 -10.99 -13.96 5.76
CA ILE A 332 -10.03 -13.16 4.99
C ILE A 332 -8.76 -12.94 5.84
N PRO A 333 -7.59 -13.45 5.43
CA PRO A 333 -6.32 -13.04 6.02
C PRO A 333 -6.06 -11.55 5.85
N GLN A 334 -5.45 -10.91 6.85
CA GLN A 334 -5.07 -9.50 6.72
C GLN A 334 -3.96 -9.26 5.70
N GLY A 335 -3.08 -10.24 5.52
CA GLY A 335 -2.03 -10.21 4.51
C GLY A 335 -2.55 -10.64 3.15
N VAL A 336 -2.10 -9.95 2.10
CA VAL A 336 -2.34 -10.38 0.72
C VAL A 336 -1.20 -11.25 0.22
N GLU A 337 -1.42 -11.98 -0.86
CA GLU A 337 -0.36 -12.71 -1.54
C GLU A 337 0.69 -11.73 -2.08
N ARG A 338 1.96 -12.00 -1.78
CA ARG A 338 3.03 -11.04 -2.09
C ARG A 338 3.37 -10.95 -3.57
N THR A 339 3.16 -12.03 -4.31
CA THR A 339 3.58 -12.12 -5.71
C THR A 339 2.67 -11.32 -6.63
N VAL A 340 1.36 -11.44 -6.43
CA VAL A 340 0.35 -10.83 -7.31
C VAL A 340 -0.59 -9.86 -6.58
N GLY A 341 -0.41 -9.68 -5.27
CA GLY A 341 -1.22 -8.75 -4.47
C GLY A 341 -2.65 -9.22 -4.19
N ARG A 342 -3.00 -10.49 -4.50
CA ARG A 342 -4.37 -10.99 -4.29
C ARG A 342 -4.73 -11.06 -2.81
N VAL A 343 -5.93 -10.63 -2.50
CA VAL A 343 -6.61 -10.99 -1.26
C VAL A 343 -6.98 -12.47 -1.36
N ARG A 344 -6.80 -13.20 -0.27
CA ARG A 344 -7.23 -14.59 -0.16
C ARG A 344 -8.49 -14.62 0.68
N ALA A 345 -9.62 -14.77 0.08
CA ALA A 345 -10.91 -14.91 0.75
C ALA A 345 -11.40 -16.35 0.66
N ALA A 346 -12.08 -16.83 1.68
CA ALA A 346 -12.67 -18.16 1.67
C ALA A 346 -14.07 -18.14 2.27
N PHE A 347 -15.04 -18.70 1.55
CA PHE A 347 -16.37 -18.89 2.06
C PHE A 347 -16.44 -20.12 2.98
N SER A 348 -17.15 -20.03 4.09
CA SER A 348 -17.45 -21.16 5.00
C SER A 348 -18.87 -21.05 5.52
N GLU A 349 -19.60 -22.16 5.45
CA GLU A 349 -20.94 -22.29 6.05
C GLU A 349 -20.84 -22.52 7.56
N GLN A 350 -19.77 -23.16 7.99
CA GLN A 350 -19.56 -23.51 9.38
C GLN A 350 -19.02 -22.32 10.18
N GLY A 351 -19.58 -22.09 11.38
CA GLY A 351 -18.96 -21.18 12.34
C GLY A 351 -17.63 -21.73 12.87
N VAL A 352 -16.62 -20.89 12.91
CA VAL A 352 -15.28 -21.22 13.39
C VAL A 352 -14.68 -20.03 14.15
N VAL A 353 -13.85 -20.32 15.16
CA VAL A 353 -13.04 -19.29 15.81
C VAL A 353 -11.64 -19.22 15.20
N PHE A 354 -11.07 -18.04 15.15
CA PHE A 354 -9.78 -17.79 14.53
C PHE A 354 -9.07 -16.61 15.21
N ARG A 355 -7.75 -16.57 15.07
CA ARG A 355 -6.92 -15.49 15.63
C ARG A 355 -7.01 -14.22 14.77
N SER A 356 -6.59 -13.10 15.35
CA SER A 356 -6.60 -11.77 14.74
C SER A 356 -5.79 -11.61 13.46
N SER A 357 -5.05 -12.62 13.01
CA SER A 357 -4.47 -12.69 11.66
C SER A 357 -5.52 -12.85 10.56
N LEU A 358 -6.72 -13.33 10.93
CA LEU A 358 -7.89 -13.42 10.08
C LEU A 358 -8.95 -12.40 10.51
N GLN A 359 -9.77 -12.04 9.56
CA GLN A 359 -11.01 -11.27 9.73
C GLN A 359 -12.12 -11.98 8.98
N SER A 360 -13.37 -11.70 9.32
CA SER A 360 -14.53 -12.29 8.66
C SER A 360 -15.57 -11.25 8.29
N ILE A 361 -16.26 -11.47 7.18
CA ILE A 361 -17.52 -10.83 6.88
C ILE A 361 -18.59 -11.88 7.09
N THR A 362 -19.36 -11.75 8.17
CA THR A 362 -20.52 -12.63 8.44
C THR A 362 -21.75 -12.08 7.75
N VAL A 363 -22.53 -12.96 7.15
CA VAL A 363 -23.70 -12.59 6.35
C VAL A 363 -24.95 -13.31 6.86
N PRO A 364 -26.16 -12.75 6.64
CA PRO A 364 -27.39 -13.47 6.88
C PRO A 364 -27.46 -14.76 6.04
N PRO A 365 -28.01 -15.87 6.57
CA PRO A 365 -28.14 -17.12 5.82
C PRO A 365 -28.94 -16.94 4.52
N SER A 366 -29.92 -16.05 4.49
CA SER A 366 -30.71 -15.72 3.29
C SER A 366 -29.88 -15.05 2.17
N GLN A 367 -28.69 -14.54 2.47
CA GLN A 367 -27.80 -13.84 1.54
C GLN A 367 -26.51 -14.61 1.23
N GLU A 368 -26.49 -15.90 1.50
CA GLU A 368 -25.34 -16.78 1.25
C GLU A 368 -24.87 -16.74 -0.20
N ARG A 369 -25.79 -16.72 -1.16
CA ARG A 369 -25.49 -16.58 -2.60
C ARG A 369 -24.64 -15.35 -2.87
N LYS A 370 -25.04 -14.19 -2.35
CA LYS A 370 -24.29 -12.92 -2.48
C LYS A 370 -22.90 -13.00 -1.84
N ALA A 371 -22.79 -13.67 -0.69
CA ALA A 371 -21.49 -13.89 -0.04
C ALA A 371 -20.54 -14.76 -0.85
N LYS A 372 -21.06 -15.81 -1.52
CA LYS A 372 -20.26 -16.64 -2.44
C LYS A 372 -19.71 -15.82 -3.61
N VAL A 373 -20.54 -14.97 -4.23
CA VAL A 373 -20.09 -14.05 -5.29
C VAL A 373 -19.03 -13.09 -4.77
N LEU A 374 -19.24 -12.45 -3.60
CA LEU A 374 -18.25 -11.56 -3.02
C LEU A 374 -16.95 -12.29 -2.68
N THR A 375 -17.01 -13.55 -2.26
CA THR A 375 -15.80 -14.36 -2.04
C THR A 375 -14.99 -14.51 -3.32
N ALA A 376 -15.64 -14.79 -4.44
CA ALA A 376 -14.98 -14.86 -5.74
C ALA A 376 -14.41 -13.50 -6.16
N VAL A 377 -15.18 -12.43 -6.02
CA VAL A 377 -14.72 -11.06 -6.33
C VAL A 377 -13.48 -10.69 -5.52
N LEU A 378 -13.44 -10.98 -4.22
CA LEU A 378 -12.27 -10.72 -3.36
C LEU A 378 -11.02 -11.51 -3.80
N ASN A 379 -11.19 -12.71 -4.35
CA ASN A 379 -10.08 -13.52 -4.87
C ASN A 379 -9.65 -13.12 -6.30
N SER A 380 -10.34 -12.19 -6.95
CA SER A 380 -10.06 -11.84 -8.36
C SER A 380 -8.85 -10.93 -8.52
N SER A 381 -8.31 -10.92 -9.73
CA SER A 381 -7.31 -9.94 -10.18
C SER A 381 -7.86 -8.51 -10.15
N LEU A 382 -9.15 -8.31 -10.40
CA LEU A 382 -9.80 -6.99 -10.30
C LEU A 382 -9.71 -6.43 -8.89
N ALA A 383 -10.00 -7.23 -7.86
CA ALA A 383 -9.85 -6.80 -6.47
C ALA A 383 -8.39 -6.51 -6.10
N ALA A 384 -7.44 -7.34 -6.56
CA ALA A 384 -6.01 -7.09 -6.35
C ALA A 384 -5.58 -5.76 -6.99
N TRP A 385 -6.00 -5.51 -8.23
CA TRP A 385 -5.77 -4.26 -8.95
C TRP A 385 -6.38 -3.06 -8.21
N PHE A 386 -7.64 -3.16 -7.78
CA PHE A 386 -8.34 -2.09 -7.05
C PHE A 386 -7.61 -1.74 -5.75
N TYR A 387 -7.29 -2.74 -4.93
CA TYR A 387 -6.58 -2.51 -3.68
C TYR A 387 -5.17 -1.97 -3.89
N PHE A 388 -4.50 -2.37 -4.96
CA PHE A 388 -3.19 -1.82 -5.31
C PHE A 388 -3.25 -0.32 -5.60
N HIS A 389 -4.29 0.15 -6.29
CA HIS A 389 -4.42 1.56 -6.66
C HIS A 389 -5.11 2.42 -5.61
N ASP A 390 -6.13 1.91 -4.90
CA ASP A 390 -7.01 2.72 -4.04
C ASP A 390 -6.85 2.48 -2.53
N THR A 391 -5.85 1.71 -2.07
CA THR A 391 -5.57 1.55 -0.64
C THR A 391 -4.25 2.19 -0.22
N SER A 392 -4.09 2.48 1.08
CA SER A 392 -2.92 3.18 1.59
C SER A 392 -1.67 2.31 1.72
N TYR A 393 -1.81 0.99 1.91
CA TYR A 393 -0.70 0.10 2.23
C TYR A 393 -0.14 -0.64 1.01
N LEU A 394 -1.00 -1.28 0.23
CA LEU A 394 -0.56 -2.12 -0.89
C LEU A 394 0.11 -1.26 -1.97
N GLY A 395 1.33 -1.62 -2.36
CA GLY A 395 2.14 -0.82 -3.30
C GLY A 395 2.84 0.41 -2.69
N ALA A 396 2.64 0.68 -1.39
CA ALA A 396 3.31 1.79 -0.70
C ALA A 396 4.09 1.35 0.54
N ASP A 397 3.65 0.32 1.28
CA ASP A 397 4.31 -0.17 2.50
C ASP A 397 4.24 -1.71 2.56
N ARG A 398 3.23 -2.23 3.24
CA ARG A 398 3.09 -3.65 3.54
C ARG A 398 2.08 -4.31 2.60
N ALA A 399 2.31 -5.57 2.31
CA ALA A 399 1.38 -6.40 1.54
C ALA A 399 0.17 -6.81 2.41
N LYS A 400 -0.68 -5.82 2.76
CA LYS A 400 -1.91 -6.02 3.52
C LYS A 400 -3.00 -5.05 3.11
N VAL A 401 -4.24 -5.48 3.32
CA VAL A 401 -5.44 -4.63 3.18
C VAL A 401 -6.14 -4.59 4.54
N PRO A 402 -6.08 -3.45 5.26
CA PRO A 402 -6.80 -3.29 6.53
C PRO A 402 -8.32 -3.36 6.34
N GLN A 403 -9.04 -3.69 7.40
CA GLN A 403 -10.49 -3.86 7.42
C GLN A 403 -11.25 -2.69 6.78
N GLY A 404 -10.94 -1.45 7.18
CA GLY A 404 -11.61 -0.28 6.62
C GLY A 404 -11.32 -0.02 5.14
N GLU A 405 -10.19 -0.52 4.61
CA GLU A 405 -9.85 -0.42 3.20
C GLU A 405 -10.40 -1.61 2.39
N LEU A 406 -10.53 -2.78 3.02
CA LEU A 406 -11.19 -3.94 2.43
C LEU A 406 -12.62 -3.61 2.00
N LEU A 407 -13.34 -2.88 2.85
CA LEU A 407 -14.74 -2.49 2.62
C LEU A 407 -14.94 -1.43 1.54
N LYS A 408 -13.89 -0.85 0.98
CA LYS A 408 -13.98 0.11 -0.14
C LYS A 408 -14.20 -0.56 -1.49
N LEU A 409 -13.97 -1.88 -1.62
CA LEU A 409 -14.14 -2.57 -2.89
C LEU A 409 -15.59 -2.39 -3.38
N PRO A 410 -15.77 -1.92 -4.62
CA PRO A 410 -17.08 -1.80 -5.25
C PRO A 410 -17.75 -3.17 -5.39
N PHE A 411 -19.02 -3.29 -4.95
CA PHE A 411 -19.79 -4.53 -5.07
C PHE A 411 -21.30 -4.25 -4.95
N ASP A 412 -22.05 -4.68 -5.95
CA ASP A 412 -23.51 -4.51 -6.00
C ASP A 412 -24.17 -5.74 -6.62
N GLU A 413 -25.50 -5.77 -6.66
CA GLU A 413 -26.30 -6.84 -7.27
C GLU A 413 -26.10 -6.89 -8.79
N PRO A 414 -26.22 -8.07 -9.43
CA PRO A 414 -26.00 -8.21 -10.86
C PRO A 414 -26.97 -7.39 -11.72
N GLU A 415 -28.18 -7.10 -11.20
CA GLU A 415 -29.19 -6.26 -11.85
C GLU A 415 -28.72 -4.80 -12.03
N ASN A 416 -27.81 -4.34 -11.17
CA ASN A 416 -27.26 -2.99 -11.18
C ASN A 416 -25.95 -2.86 -11.98
N MET A 417 -25.46 -3.97 -12.54
CA MET A 417 -24.26 -3.97 -13.37
C MET A 417 -24.54 -3.50 -14.80
N PRO A 418 -23.53 -3.05 -15.58
CA PRO A 418 -23.74 -2.49 -16.93
C PRO A 418 -24.43 -3.42 -17.91
N ASP A 419 -24.21 -4.74 -17.79
CA ASP A 419 -24.90 -5.78 -18.55
C ASP A 419 -25.52 -6.79 -17.57
N PRO A 420 -26.75 -6.53 -17.08
CA PRO A 420 -27.39 -7.38 -16.08
C PRO A 420 -27.52 -8.85 -16.49
N ALA A 421 -27.74 -9.11 -17.77
CA ALA A 421 -27.89 -10.49 -18.25
C ALA A 421 -26.58 -11.29 -18.15
N LYS A 422 -25.46 -10.66 -18.54
CA LYS A 422 -24.14 -11.26 -18.39
C LYS A 422 -23.72 -11.36 -16.93
N ALA A 423 -24.04 -10.36 -16.11
CA ALA A 423 -23.74 -10.37 -14.70
C ALA A 423 -24.47 -11.49 -13.96
N LEU A 424 -25.75 -11.71 -14.24
CA LEU A 424 -26.55 -12.83 -13.71
C LEU A 424 -26.00 -14.21 -14.13
N ASP A 425 -25.58 -14.35 -15.39
CA ASP A 425 -24.94 -15.58 -15.86
C ASP A 425 -23.61 -15.84 -15.14
N ALA A 426 -22.79 -14.80 -15.00
CA ALA A 426 -21.53 -14.87 -14.27
C ALA A 426 -21.76 -15.22 -12.79
N GLU A 427 -22.73 -14.60 -12.13
CA GLU A 427 -23.09 -14.89 -10.74
C GLU A 427 -23.44 -16.37 -10.54
N LYS A 428 -24.33 -16.94 -11.37
CA LYS A 428 -24.70 -18.36 -11.30
C LYS A 428 -23.47 -19.28 -11.39
N LYS A 429 -22.56 -18.97 -12.31
CA LYS A 429 -21.32 -19.74 -12.50
C LYS A 429 -20.34 -19.56 -11.33
N LEU A 430 -20.22 -18.35 -10.77
CA LEU A 430 -19.38 -18.09 -9.59
C LEU A 430 -19.90 -18.85 -8.36
N VAL A 431 -21.21 -18.83 -8.12
CA VAL A 431 -21.82 -19.59 -7.01
C VAL A 431 -21.56 -21.09 -7.19
N ALA A 432 -21.83 -21.65 -8.36
CA ALA A 432 -21.58 -23.06 -8.66
C ALA A 432 -20.11 -23.45 -8.47
N LEU A 433 -19.17 -22.55 -8.82
CA LEU A 433 -17.75 -22.76 -8.62
C LEU A 433 -17.38 -22.81 -7.13
N ILE A 434 -17.89 -21.88 -6.30
CA ILE A 434 -17.68 -21.90 -4.86
C ILE A 434 -18.29 -23.16 -4.23
N ASP A 435 -19.48 -23.57 -4.64
CA ASP A 435 -20.14 -24.79 -4.16
C ASP A 435 -19.32 -26.05 -4.50
N SER A 436 -18.76 -26.12 -5.71
CA SER A 436 -17.90 -27.23 -6.11
C SER A 436 -16.62 -27.31 -5.25
N GLU A 437 -16.06 -26.14 -4.87
CA GLU A 437 -14.89 -26.06 -4.04
C GLU A 437 -15.18 -26.43 -2.56
N LEU A 438 -16.39 -26.14 -2.06
CA LEU A 438 -16.84 -26.59 -0.72
C LEU A 438 -16.98 -28.12 -0.65
N MET A 439 -17.40 -28.78 -1.73
CA MET A 439 -17.56 -30.22 -1.82
C MET A 439 -16.25 -30.98 -2.07
N SER A 440 -15.19 -30.29 -2.48
CA SER A 440 -13.91 -30.91 -2.84
C SER A 440 -13.13 -31.34 -1.61
N VAL A 441 -12.93 -32.65 -1.43
CA VAL A 441 -12.24 -33.25 -0.27
C VAL A 441 -10.69 -33.20 -0.42
N LYS A 442 -10.16 -33.08 -1.62
CA LYS A 442 -8.71 -33.02 -1.91
C LYS A 442 -8.42 -32.02 -3.02
N LYS A 443 -7.75 -30.93 -2.66
CA LYS A 443 -7.24 -29.94 -3.64
C LYS A 443 -5.81 -30.31 -4.06
N LEU A 444 -5.58 -30.53 -5.34
CA LEU A 444 -4.26 -30.52 -5.96
C LEU A 444 -3.88 -29.06 -6.27
N LEU A 445 -2.63 -28.65 -5.96
CA LEU A 445 -2.13 -27.29 -6.20
C LEU A 445 -2.31 -26.80 -7.66
N ALA A 446 -2.31 -27.70 -8.63
CA ALA A 446 -2.56 -27.39 -10.04
C ALA A 446 -4.00 -26.93 -10.30
N SER A 447 -4.98 -27.39 -9.51
CA SER A 447 -6.39 -26.99 -9.67
C SER A 447 -6.69 -25.58 -9.14
N GLN A 448 -5.88 -25.06 -8.20
CA GLN A 448 -6.12 -23.73 -7.62
C GLN A 448 -5.86 -22.61 -8.63
N HIS A 449 -4.86 -22.76 -9.50
CA HIS A 449 -4.59 -21.79 -10.57
C HIS A 449 -5.75 -21.72 -11.57
N ASP A 450 -6.29 -22.87 -11.98
CA ASP A 450 -7.41 -22.94 -12.91
C ASP A 450 -8.68 -22.32 -12.32
N VAL A 451 -8.93 -22.57 -11.03
CA VAL A 451 -10.07 -21.96 -10.28
C VAL A 451 -9.95 -20.43 -10.25
N LEU A 452 -8.76 -19.90 -9.92
CA LEU A 452 -8.55 -18.45 -9.87
C LEU A 452 -8.64 -17.82 -11.28
N SER A 453 -8.17 -18.47 -12.31
CA SER A 453 -8.33 -18.01 -13.69
C SER A 453 -9.78 -18.01 -14.16
N ALA A 454 -10.58 -19.00 -13.73
CA ALA A 454 -12.02 -19.03 -13.97
C ALA A 454 -12.74 -17.91 -13.23
N ILE A 455 -12.37 -17.65 -11.96
CA ILE A 455 -12.87 -16.53 -11.18
C ILE A 455 -12.59 -15.20 -11.89
N ASP A 456 -11.37 -14.95 -12.34
CA ASP A 456 -11.00 -13.70 -13.01
C ASP A 456 -11.89 -13.44 -14.23
N ARG A 457 -12.02 -14.42 -15.12
CA ARG A 457 -12.85 -14.30 -16.31
C ARG A 457 -14.31 -14.01 -15.97
N LEU A 458 -14.89 -14.72 -14.99
CA LEU A 458 -16.27 -14.53 -14.58
C LEU A 458 -16.49 -13.19 -13.86
N VAL A 459 -15.53 -12.74 -13.05
CA VAL A 459 -15.58 -11.43 -12.39
C VAL A 459 -15.48 -10.31 -13.42
N PHE A 460 -14.60 -10.41 -14.41
CA PHE A 460 -14.54 -9.42 -15.49
C PHE A 460 -15.86 -9.33 -16.26
N GLN A 461 -16.50 -10.48 -16.52
CA GLN A 461 -17.85 -10.53 -17.12
C GLN A 461 -18.89 -9.90 -16.20
N TYR A 462 -18.85 -10.17 -14.89
CA TYR A 462 -19.77 -9.62 -13.89
C TYR A 462 -19.73 -8.09 -13.84
N TYR A 463 -18.54 -7.49 -13.90
CA TYR A 463 -18.35 -6.05 -13.91
C TYR A 463 -18.48 -5.42 -15.31
N GLY A 464 -18.71 -6.20 -16.36
CA GLY A 464 -18.83 -5.70 -17.72
C GLY A 464 -17.56 -5.06 -18.27
N LEU A 465 -16.38 -5.54 -17.84
CA LEU A 465 -15.09 -4.99 -18.28
C LEU A 465 -14.85 -5.33 -19.75
N ASP A 466 -14.36 -4.35 -20.49
CA ASP A 466 -13.89 -4.56 -21.86
C ASP A 466 -12.46 -5.15 -21.89
N GLU A 467 -11.99 -5.51 -23.09
CA GLU A 467 -10.63 -6.07 -23.26
C GLU A 467 -9.52 -5.10 -22.81
N GLY A 468 -9.76 -3.79 -22.91
CA GLY A 468 -8.83 -2.76 -22.47
C GLY A 468 -8.72 -2.71 -20.96
N ASP A 469 -9.85 -2.77 -20.26
CA ASP A 469 -9.89 -2.82 -18.81
C ASP A 469 -9.24 -4.09 -18.28
N VAL A 470 -9.54 -5.24 -18.89
CA VAL A 470 -8.90 -6.51 -18.55
C VAL A 470 -7.38 -6.44 -18.71
N ALA A 471 -6.90 -5.90 -19.85
CA ALA A 471 -5.47 -5.77 -20.08
C ALA A 471 -4.77 -4.88 -19.02
N ILE A 472 -5.41 -3.79 -18.56
CA ILE A 472 -4.89 -2.92 -17.50
C ILE A 472 -4.79 -3.67 -16.16
N VAL A 473 -5.81 -4.45 -15.83
CA VAL A 473 -5.82 -5.26 -14.61
C VAL A 473 -4.73 -6.32 -14.64
N GLU A 474 -4.65 -7.08 -15.73
CA GLU A 474 -3.66 -8.14 -15.91
C GLU A 474 -2.22 -7.60 -15.90
N ASP A 475 -1.95 -6.49 -16.60
CA ASP A 475 -0.63 -5.84 -16.59
C ASP A 475 -0.20 -5.46 -15.18
N THR A 476 -1.08 -4.82 -14.43
CA THR A 476 -0.76 -4.43 -13.04
C THR A 476 -0.47 -5.65 -12.17
N VAL A 477 -1.34 -6.65 -12.19
CA VAL A 477 -1.25 -7.81 -11.28
C VAL A 477 -0.07 -8.73 -11.64
N HIS A 478 0.19 -8.93 -12.92
CA HIS A 478 1.22 -9.87 -13.37
C HIS A 478 2.59 -9.25 -13.62
N HIS A 479 2.69 -7.93 -13.78
CA HIS A 479 3.95 -7.26 -14.11
C HIS A 479 4.32 -6.15 -13.12
N VAL A 480 3.40 -5.24 -12.76
CA VAL A 480 3.71 -4.11 -11.88
C VAL A 480 3.88 -4.56 -10.44
N VAL A 481 2.91 -5.31 -9.90
CA VAL A 481 2.94 -5.78 -8.50
C VAL A 481 4.15 -6.66 -8.21
N PRO A 482 4.52 -7.67 -9.04
CA PRO A 482 5.71 -8.48 -8.82
C PRO A 482 7.02 -7.69 -8.89
N ALA A 483 7.06 -6.61 -9.66
CA ALA A 483 8.26 -5.78 -9.86
C ALA A 483 8.46 -4.72 -8.78
N MET A 484 7.41 -4.37 -8.01
CA MET A 484 7.48 -3.30 -7.01
C MET A 484 8.40 -3.65 -5.83
N GLN A 485 8.98 -2.62 -5.22
CA GLN A 485 9.79 -2.73 -4.01
C GLN A 485 10.86 -3.84 -4.08
N PRO A 486 11.70 -3.87 -5.12
CA PRO A 486 12.69 -4.92 -5.27
C PRO A 486 13.70 -4.85 -4.13
N ARG A 487 14.00 -5.99 -3.51
CA ARG A 487 15.03 -6.08 -2.49
C ARG A 487 16.42 -5.87 -3.10
N ARG A 488 17.33 -5.29 -2.33
CA ARG A 488 18.72 -4.99 -2.75
C ARG A 488 19.45 -6.22 -3.32
N ASN A 489 19.22 -7.38 -2.73
CA ASN A 489 19.82 -8.66 -3.12
C ASN A 489 18.85 -9.56 -3.92
N ALA A 490 17.67 -9.07 -4.28
CA ALA A 490 16.87 -9.78 -5.28
C ALA A 490 17.71 -9.78 -6.55
N GLY A 491 18.26 -10.93 -6.89
CA GLY A 491 18.99 -11.09 -8.14
C GLY A 491 18.15 -10.51 -9.26
N LEU A 492 18.77 -9.72 -10.13
CA LEU A 492 18.16 -9.41 -11.40
C LEU A 492 17.77 -10.76 -11.98
N GLN A 493 16.48 -11.04 -12.11
CA GLN A 493 16.08 -12.03 -13.10
C GLN A 493 16.81 -11.61 -14.35
N SER A 494 17.60 -12.53 -14.89
CA SER A 494 18.49 -12.20 -15.99
C SER A 494 17.65 -11.69 -17.16
N ILE A 495 17.52 -10.37 -17.26
CA ILE A 495 17.00 -9.71 -18.46
C ILE A 495 17.90 -9.99 -19.67
N TRP A 496 19.06 -10.57 -19.44
CA TRP A 496 20.02 -11.05 -20.43
C TRP A 496 19.85 -12.56 -20.72
N ALA A 497 19.00 -13.28 -20.00
CA ALA A 497 18.65 -14.63 -20.40
C ALA A 497 17.86 -14.55 -21.72
N PRO A 498 18.26 -15.28 -22.76
CA PRO A 498 17.51 -15.34 -24.00
C PRO A 498 16.07 -15.75 -23.68
N ALA A 499 15.09 -14.94 -24.08
CA ALA A 499 13.70 -15.30 -23.93
C ALA A 499 13.41 -16.61 -24.65
N ASN A 500 12.75 -17.56 -23.99
CA ASN A 500 12.30 -18.78 -24.64
C ASN A 500 11.14 -18.50 -25.62
N SER A 501 10.70 -19.48 -26.38
CA SER A 501 9.64 -19.30 -27.39
C SER A 501 8.31 -18.88 -26.78
N SER A 502 7.93 -19.43 -25.62
CA SER A 502 6.70 -19.03 -24.91
C SER A 502 6.77 -17.57 -24.47
N GLN A 503 7.85 -17.14 -23.82
CA GLN A 503 8.02 -15.74 -23.38
C GLN A 503 7.97 -14.74 -24.54
N ARG A 504 8.53 -15.11 -25.71
CA ARG A 504 8.45 -14.28 -26.92
C ARG A 504 7.03 -14.20 -27.46
N ALA A 505 6.31 -15.33 -27.48
CA ALA A 505 4.92 -15.38 -27.92
C ALA A 505 4.00 -14.55 -26.99
N ASP A 506 4.17 -14.68 -25.67
CA ASP A 506 3.40 -13.95 -24.67
C ASP A 506 3.65 -12.44 -24.79
N TYR A 507 4.91 -12.03 -24.97
CA TYR A 507 5.27 -10.63 -25.20
C TYR A 507 4.64 -10.10 -26.49
N ALA A 508 4.72 -10.86 -27.59
CA ALA A 508 4.14 -10.46 -28.87
C ALA A 508 2.60 -10.34 -28.77
N ALA A 509 1.95 -11.28 -28.11
CA ALA A 509 0.50 -11.26 -27.91
C ALA A 509 0.06 -10.04 -27.08
N MET A 510 0.75 -9.76 -25.97
CA MET A 510 0.47 -8.60 -25.12
C MET A 510 0.68 -7.28 -25.89
N LEU A 511 1.79 -7.16 -26.63
CA LEU A 511 2.09 -5.99 -27.46
C LEU A 511 1.01 -5.78 -28.53
N CYS A 512 0.60 -6.84 -29.22
CA CYS A 512 -0.48 -6.77 -30.22
C CYS A 512 -1.79 -6.35 -29.61
N LYS A 513 -2.17 -6.89 -28.45
CA LYS A 513 -3.38 -6.51 -27.72
C LYS A 513 -3.36 -5.02 -27.36
N ALA A 514 -2.28 -4.53 -26.75
CA ALA A 514 -2.13 -3.14 -26.35
C ALA A 514 -2.20 -2.17 -27.57
N LEU A 515 -1.51 -2.51 -28.65
CA LEU A 515 -1.50 -1.69 -29.86
C LEU A 515 -2.85 -1.75 -30.61
N SER A 516 -3.53 -2.89 -30.63
CA SER A 516 -4.87 -3.00 -31.23
C SER A 516 -5.86 -2.08 -30.53
N LEU A 517 -5.81 -1.99 -29.21
CA LEU A 517 -6.62 -1.05 -28.42
C LEU A 517 -6.27 0.41 -28.71
N HIS A 518 -4.99 0.71 -28.81
CA HIS A 518 -4.51 2.07 -29.08
C HIS A 518 -4.93 2.56 -30.47
N PHE A 519 -4.75 1.72 -31.50
CA PHE A 519 -5.07 2.07 -32.88
C PHE A 519 -6.55 1.83 -33.25
N ARG A 520 -7.32 1.14 -32.39
CA ARG A 520 -8.68 0.68 -32.69
C ARG A 520 -8.75 -0.18 -33.96
N MET A 521 -7.69 -0.88 -34.26
CA MET A 521 -7.50 -1.75 -35.41
C MET A 521 -6.74 -3.01 -35.00
N PRO A 522 -6.99 -4.17 -35.60
CA PRO A 522 -6.25 -5.38 -35.25
C PRO A 522 -4.76 -5.20 -35.56
N VAL A 523 -3.91 -5.55 -34.59
CA VAL A 523 -2.46 -5.60 -34.76
C VAL A 523 -2.01 -7.04 -34.62
N LYS A 524 -1.18 -7.49 -35.54
CA LYS A 524 -0.58 -8.83 -35.55
C LYS A 524 0.93 -8.70 -35.50
N ALA A 525 1.60 -9.63 -34.82
CA ALA A 525 3.05 -9.69 -34.76
C ALA A 525 3.52 -10.98 -35.44
N SER A 526 4.62 -10.90 -36.14
CA SER A 526 5.39 -12.05 -36.65
C SER A 526 6.86 -11.89 -36.29
N LEU A 527 7.54 -12.97 -36.02
CA LEU A 527 8.98 -12.98 -35.78
C LEU A 527 9.69 -12.84 -37.13
N ALA A 528 10.36 -11.72 -37.36
CA ALA A 528 11.04 -11.43 -38.64
C ALA A 528 12.48 -11.95 -38.68
N ALA A 529 13.17 -11.91 -37.53
CA ALA A 529 14.52 -12.43 -37.39
C ALA A 529 14.84 -12.67 -35.90
N ARG A 530 15.79 -13.57 -35.64
CA ARG A 530 16.31 -13.81 -34.27
C ARG A 530 17.78 -14.13 -34.28
N SER A 531 18.46 -13.76 -33.19
CA SER A 531 19.77 -14.26 -32.80
C SER A 531 19.69 -14.80 -31.36
N THR A 532 20.82 -15.18 -30.76
CA THR A 532 20.88 -15.55 -29.34
C THR A 532 20.38 -14.44 -28.40
N ASP A 533 20.57 -13.17 -28.76
CA ASP A 533 20.40 -12.04 -27.87
C ASP A 533 19.29 -11.07 -28.32
N VAL A 534 18.88 -11.12 -29.56
CA VAL A 534 17.93 -10.19 -30.17
C VAL A 534 16.87 -10.92 -30.98
N ALA A 535 15.64 -10.52 -30.83
CA ALA A 535 14.52 -10.91 -31.68
C ALA A 535 13.88 -9.69 -32.31
N VAL A 536 13.56 -9.74 -33.60
CA VAL A 536 12.89 -8.66 -34.33
C VAL A 536 11.45 -9.07 -34.60
N LEU A 537 10.50 -8.32 -34.03
CA LEU A 537 9.08 -8.49 -34.29
C LEU A 537 8.64 -7.54 -35.40
N LYS A 538 8.01 -8.05 -36.42
CA LYS A 538 7.29 -7.28 -37.43
C LYS A 538 5.85 -7.09 -36.96
N LEU A 539 5.41 -5.85 -36.81
CA LEU A 539 4.03 -5.52 -36.47
C LEU A 539 3.27 -5.11 -37.75
N THR A 540 2.09 -5.69 -37.94
CA THR A 540 1.17 -5.35 -39.03
C THR A 540 -0.12 -4.80 -38.43
N ILE A 541 -0.56 -3.61 -38.88
CA ILE A 541 -1.76 -2.93 -38.40
C ILE A 541 -2.82 -3.03 -39.50
N GLY A 542 -4.05 -3.45 -39.13
CA GLY A 542 -5.18 -3.63 -40.05
C GLY A 542 -5.17 -4.99 -40.78
N ASP A 543 -5.99 -5.11 -41.81
CA ASP A 543 -6.28 -6.40 -42.50
C ASP A 543 -5.25 -6.80 -43.54
N HIS A 544 -4.27 -5.97 -43.85
CA HIS A 544 -3.20 -6.29 -44.81
C HIS A 544 -2.11 -7.14 -44.13
N VAL A 545 -2.29 -8.43 -44.16
CA VAL A 545 -1.29 -9.39 -43.68
C VAL A 545 -0.35 -9.79 -44.82
N ALA A 546 0.86 -9.27 -44.79
CA ALA A 546 1.94 -9.98 -45.46
C ALA A 546 2.28 -11.21 -44.58
N SER A 547 1.91 -12.39 -45.00
CA SER A 547 2.33 -13.61 -44.33
C SER A 547 3.85 -13.77 -44.51
N TYR A 548 4.58 -13.79 -43.39
CA TYR A 548 5.96 -14.29 -43.34
C TYR A 548 5.92 -15.68 -42.75
N THR A 549 6.38 -16.63 -43.49
CA THR A 549 6.78 -17.94 -42.97
C THR A 549 8.22 -17.85 -42.48
N GLU A 550 8.50 -18.39 -41.29
CA GLU A 550 9.89 -18.69 -40.89
C GLU A 550 10.43 -19.76 -41.85
N ASP A 551 11.44 -19.43 -42.65
CA ASP A 551 12.36 -20.37 -43.24
C ASP A 551 13.55 -20.62 -42.32
#